data_bedf1eba9971a3f48d60a6b0673d7718
#
_entry.id   bedf1eba9971a3f48d60a6b0673d7718
#
_cell.length_a   1.000
_cell.length_b   1.000
_cell.length_c   1.000
_cell.angle_alpha   90.00
_cell.angle_beta   90.00
_cell.angle_gamma   90.00
#
_symmetry.space_group_name_H-M   'P 1'
#
loop_
_entity.id
_entity.type
_entity.pdbx_description
1 polymer ?
#
loop_
_entity_poly.entity_id
_entity_poly.type
_entity_poly.pdbx_seq_one_letter_code
_entity_poly.pdbx_strand_id
1 'polypeptide(L)' 'DRAAIALTTDRLKNAAGNFYINDKPTGAVVGQQPFGGARASGTNDKAGSVLNLYRWVSPRTIKENFNPPKDYRYPFMDV' A
#
# COMPACT_ATOMS: atom_id res chain seq x y z
N ASP A 1 12.66 -25.07 0.28
CA ASP A 1 12.57 -25.18 -1.18
C ASP A 1 11.99 -23.92 -1.78
N ARG A 2 12.76 -23.21 -2.60
CA ARG A 2 12.38 -21.93 -3.19
C ARG A 2 11.17 -22.07 -4.13
N ALA A 3 11.07 -23.18 -4.85
CA ALA A 3 9.93 -23.42 -5.74
C ALA A 3 8.63 -23.57 -4.96
N ALA A 4 8.67 -24.28 -3.85
CA ALA A 4 7.52 -24.44 -2.96
C ALA A 4 7.11 -23.09 -2.33
N ILE A 5 8.07 -22.27 -1.95
CA ILE A 5 7.80 -20.93 -1.41
C ILE A 5 7.11 -20.06 -2.46
N ALA A 6 7.62 -20.05 -3.69
CA ALA A 6 7.05 -19.27 -4.78
C ALA A 6 5.58 -19.71 -5.06
N LEU A 7 5.36 -21.01 -5.16
CA LEU A 7 4.02 -21.55 -5.39
C LEU A 7 3.05 -21.20 -4.26
N THR A 8 3.49 -21.37 -3.01
CA THR A 8 2.68 -21.10 -1.83
C THR A 8 2.35 -19.60 -1.74
N THR A 9 3.33 -18.73 -1.99
CA THR A 9 3.14 -17.29 -1.98
C THR A 9 2.09 -16.86 -2.99
N ASP A 10 2.13 -17.41 -4.18
CA ASP A 10 1.13 -17.10 -5.21
C ASP A 10 -0.26 -17.63 -4.84
N ARG A 11 -0.34 -18.87 -4.40
CA ARG A 11 -1.63 -19.51 -4.12
C ARG A 11 -2.33 -18.93 -2.90
N LEU A 12 -1.56 -18.49 -1.90
CA LEU A 12 -2.09 -17.99 -0.64
C LEU A 12 -2.03 -16.46 -0.51
N LYS A 13 -1.86 -15.74 -1.59
CA LYS A 13 -1.72 -14.28 -1.57
C LYS A 13 -2.91 -13.55 -0.95
N ASN A 14 -4.09 -14.15 -0.96
CA ASN A 14 -5.29 -13.56 -0.37
C ASN A 14 -5.69 -14.21 0.95
N ALA A 15 -4.87 -15.09 1.51
CA ALA A 15 -5.22 -15.83 2.72
C ALA A 15 -4.89 -15.06 4.01
N ALA A 16 -3.91 -14.16 3.98
CA ALA A 16 -3.47 -13.44 5.17
C ALA A 16 -2.90 -12.07 4.79
N GLY A 17 -3.07 -11.08 5.67
CA GLY A 17 -2.43 -9.78 5.53
C GLY A 17 -0.95 -9.81 5.89
N ASN A 18 -0.56 -10.70 6.79
CA ASN A 18 0.83 -10.99 7.12
C ASN A 18 1.14 -12.44 6.78
N PHE A 19 2.19 -12.66 6.04
CA PHE A 19 2.59 -13.97 5.57
C PHE A 19 4.05 -14.21 5.94
N TYR A 20 4.29 -15.22 6.79
CA TYR A 20 5.62 -15.48 7.35
C TYR A 20 6.22 -16.72 6.71
N ILE A 21 7.50 -16.63 6.36
CA ILE A 21 8.28 -17.75 5.80
C ILE A 21 9.45 -18.01 6.72
N ASN A 22 9.53 -19.23 7.25
CA ASN A 22 10.60 -19.65 8.17
C ASN A 22 10.72 -18.73 9.39
N ASP A 23 9.60 -18.24 9.89
CA ASP A 23 9.57 -17.36 11.04
C ASP A 23 8.48 -17.81 12.02
N LYS A 24 8.36 -17.09 13.12
CA LYS A 24 7.28 -17.35 14.08
C LYS A 24 5.93 -17.10 13.44
N PRO A 25 4.90 -17.90 13.76
CA PRO A 25 3.60 -17.80 13.10
C PRO A 25 2.79 -16.57 13.52
N THR A 26 3.24 -15.81 14.48
CA THR A 26 2.54 -14.65 15.02
C THR A 26 3.52 -13.63 15.57
N GLY A 27 3.02 -12.46 15.96
CA GLY A 27 3.86 -11.46 16.62
C GLY A 27 4.39 -10.40 15.66
N ALA A 28 3.49 -9.67 15.02
CA ALA A 28 3.88 -8.51 14.21
C ALA A 28 4.69 -7.52 15.06
N VAL A 29 5.77 -7.00 14.50
CA VAL A 29 6.69 -6.09 15.18
C VAL A 29 6.67 -4.75 14.47
N VAL A 30 6.42 -3.69 15.23
CA VAL A 30 6.38 -2.32 14.70
C VAL A 30 7.70 -2.01 13.96
N GLY A 31 7.56 -1.49 12.75
CA GLY A 31 8.71 -1.14 11.91
C GLY A 31 9.33 -2.32 11.13
N GLN A 32 8.92 -3.55 11.42
CA GLN A 32 9.38 -4.72 10.68
C GLN A 32 8.26 -5.35 9.87
N GLN A 33 7.28 -5.95 10.54
CA GLN A 33 6.10 -6.49 9.87
C GLN A 33 4.84 -5.88 10.49
N PRO A 34 4.33 -4.78 9.92
CA PRO A 34 3.14 -4.14 10.44
C PRO A 34 1.91 -5.05 10.29
N PHE A 35 1.03 -4.98 11.27
CA PHE A 35 -0.09 -5.89 11.38
C PHE A 35 -1.23 -5.52 10.42
N GLY A 36 -1.79 -6.54 9.81
CA GLY A 36 -3.00 -6.39 9.01
C GLY A 36 -3.61 -7.73 8.69
N GLY A 37 -4.88 -7.71 8.31
CA GLY A 37 -5.63 -8.89 7.91
C GLY A 37 -5.90 -8.89 6.42
N ALA A 38 -6.47 -9.99 5.93
CA ALA A 38 -6.93 -10.11 4.55
C ALA A 38 -8.44 -10.31 4.53
N ARG A 39 -9.06 -9.90 3.44
CA ARG A 39 -10.51 -10.08 3.20
C ARG A 39 -11.32 -9.49 4.37
N ALA A 40 -12.19 -10.29 4.98
CA ALA A 40 -13.08 -9.84 6.05
C ALA A 40 -12.44 -9.85 7.45
N SER A 41 -11.16 -10.19 7.57
CA SER A 41 -10.49 -10.24 8.87
C SER A 41 -10.05 -8.87 9.38
N GLY A 42 -10.24 -7.82 8.60
CA GLY A 42 -9.89 -6.46 9.01
C GLY A 42 -9.65 -5.56 7.81
N THR A 43 -9.20 -4.34 8.07
CA THR A 43 -8.98 -3.33 7.02
C THR A 43 -7.63 -3.46 6.35
N ASN A 44 -6.70 -4.21 6.93
CA ASN A 44 -5.33 -4.34 6.46
C ASN A 44 -4.59 -2.99 6.37
N ASP A 45 -4.86 -2.09 7.32
CA ASP A 45 -4.26 -0.75 7.33
C ASP A 45 -2.81 -0.73 7.79
N LYS A 46 -2.23 -1.89 8.05
CA LYS A 46 -0.82 -2.04 8.43
C LYS A 46 -0.46 -1.25 9.68
N ALA A 47 -1.15 -1.56 10.78
CA ALA A 47 -0.87 -0.97 12.09
C ALA A 47 0.59 -1.19 12.47
N GLY A 48 1.24 -0.14 12.96
CA GLY A 48 2.66 -0.16 13.25
C GLY A 48 3.54 0.29 12.08
N SER A 49 2.94 0.88 11.04
CA SER A 49 3.67 1.46 9.91
C SER A 49 3.08 2.82 9.51
N VAL A 50 3.81 3.55 8.69
CA VAL A 50 3.33 4.82 8.13
C VAL A 50 2.08 4.61 7.27
N LEU A 51 1.88 3.42 6.71
CA LEU A 51 0.71 3.12 5.88
C LEU A 51 -0.59 3.26 6.66
N ASN A 52 -0.57 2.99 7.97
CA ASN A 52 -1.74 3.17 8.82
C ASN A 52 -2.19 4.64 8.87
N LEU A 53 -1.27 5.57 8.77
CA LEU A 53 -1.56 6.99 8.87
C LEU A 53 -2.40 7.51 7.69
N TYR A 54 -2.33 6.87 6.53
CA TYR A 54 -3.14 7.26 5.37
C TYR A 54 -4.65 7.17 5.66
N ARG A 55 -5.03 6.31 6.59
CA ARG A 55 -6.42 6.17 7.03
C ARG A 55 -6.93 7.44 7.71
N TRP A 56 -6.03 8.19 8.35
CA TRP A 56 -6.36 9.29 9.24
C TRP A 56 -6.12 10.67 8.62
N VAL A 57 -5.64 10.73 7.39
CA VAL A 57 -5.31 11.98 6.71
C VAL A 57 -6.08 12.09 5.40
N SER A 58 -6.28 13.31 4.96
CA SER A 58 -6.91 13.59 3.66
C SER A 58 -5.89 14.37 2.82
N PRO A 59 -5.21 13.74 1.89
CA PRO A 59 -4.22 14.42 1.06
C PRO A 59 -4.83 15.55 0.25
N ARG A 60 -4.13 16.66 0.18
CA ARG A 60 -4.55 17.80 -0.65
C ARG A 60 -3.36 18.25 -1.50
N THR A 61 -3.62 18.41 -2.77
CA THR A 61 -2.62 18.93 -3.70
C THR A 61 -2.90 20.40 -3.99
N ILE A 62 -1.88 21.25 -3.85
CA ILE A 62 -1.96 22.65 -4.19
C ILE A 62 -0.95 22.90 -5.32
N LYS A 63 -1.42 23.44 -6.42
CA LYS A 63 -0.56 23.88 -7.51
C LYS A 63 -0.77 25.38 -7.71
N GLU A 64 0.31 26.15 -7.58
CA GLU A 64 0.29 27.58 -7.84
C GLU A 64 1.22 27.86 -9.00
N ASN A 65 0.74 28.65 -9.96
CA ASN A 65 1.52 29.01 -11.12
C ASN A 65 1.81 30.50 -11.08
N PHE A 66 3.08 30.88 -10.94
CA PHE A 66 3.50 32.30 -10.89
C PHE A 66 3.39 33.00 -12.24
N ASN A 67 3.28 32.25 -13.32
CA ASN A 67 3.02 32.77 -14.65
C ASN A 67 1.73 32.12 -15.17
N PRO A 68 0.56 32.67 -14.84
CA PRO A 68 -0.71 32.03 -15.19
C PRO A 68 -0.83 31.81 -16.70
N PRO A 69 -1.34 30.66 -17.10
CA PRO A 69 -1.57 30.39 -18.53
C PRO A 69 -2.59 31.36 -19.11
N LYS A 70 -2.37 31.78 -20.35
CA LYS A 70 -3.26 32.69 -21.05
C LYS A 70 -4.08 31.99 -22.12
N ASP A 71 -3.81 30.74 -22.38
CA ASP A 71 -4.50 29.90 -23.35
C ASP A 71 -5.21 28.77 -22.63
N TYR A 72 -6.48 28.56 -22.94
CA TYR A 72 -7.28 27.50 -22.33
C TYR A 72 -6.88 26.09 -22.80
N ARG A 73 -6.14 26.01 -23.92
CA ARG A 73 -5.79 24.73 -24.52
C ARG A 73 -4.61 24.09 -23.82
N TYR A 74 -4.62 22.79 -23.76
CA TYR A 74 -3.48 21.99 -23.34
C TYR A 74 -2.60 21.67 -24.56
N PRO A 75 -1.30 21.38 -24.34
CA PRO A 75 -0.39 21.09 -25.47
C PRO A 75 -0.89 19.99 -26.41
N PHE A 76 -1.58 18.97 -25.88
CA PHE A 76 -2.10 17.87 -26.69
C PHE A 76 -3.24 18.31 -27.63
N MET A 77 -3.82 19.46 -27.38
CA MET A 77 -4.90 20.01 -28.22
C MET A 77 -4.38 20.76 -29.46
N ASP A 78 -3.09 21.00 -29.53
CA ASP A 78 -2.43 21.67 -30.64
C ASP A 78 -1.95 20.65 -31.68
N VAL A 79 -2.85 19.90 -32.25
CA VAL A 79 -2.51 18.89 -33.26
C VAL A 79 -2.87 19.37 -34.67
#